data_ed7013ad9e3cdb6affc08ea047f719e5
#
_entry.id   ed7013ad9e3cdb6affc08ea047f719e5
#
_cell.length_a   1.000
_cell.length_b   1.000
_cell.length_c   1.000
_cell.angle_alpha   90.00
_cell.angle_beta   90.00
_cell.angle_gamma   90.00
#
_symmetry.space_group_name_H-M   'P 1'
#
loop_
_entity.id
_entity.type
_entity.pdbx_description
1 polymer ?
#
loop_
_entity_poly.entity_id
_entity_poly.type
_entity_poly.pdbx_seq_one_letter_code
_entity_poly.pdbx_strand_id
1 'polypeptide(L)'
;MLETICETLVEAYRRNWITSRDGNVSIRHHDRDHFYITPSGVRKQTLQPDQFKKISIDKSIHSGFGTATFNYSWRDLAYTDISANLKPSGEIPLHFGLQREMGQHGTDVRVVVHLHPTYCVAAMHCGIELSSLANNFPELSRYTRVAPNVGDVAPISQELADQCHYRLELDDRGNIAYDIVGIKGHGVVAIDTSPWRAFEHIERLEHICKIVLSSGKY
;
A
#
# COMPACT_ATOMS: atom_id res chain seq x y z
N MET A 1 8.12 -6.03 14.70
CA MET A 1 7.35 -5.76 13.46
C MET A 1 7.87 -4.57 12.66
N LEU A 2 8.33 -3.44 13.26
CA LEU A 2 8.94 -2.35 12.48
C LEU A 2 10.28 -2.79 11.88
N GLU A 3 11.06 -3.60 12.59
CA GLU A 3 12.27 -4.25 12.07
C GLU A 3 11.96 -5.07 10.81
N THR A 4 10.88 -5.86 10.85
CA THR A 4 10.44 -6.67 9.71
C THR A 4 10.06 -5.82 8.51
N ILE A 5 9.46 -4.63 8.72
CA ILE A 5 9.23 -3.68 7.63
C ILE A 5 10.55 -3.17 7.04
N CYS A 6 11.54 -2.86 7.88
CA CYS A 6 12.86 -2.46 7.40
C CYS A 6 13.50 -3.56 6.54
N GLU A 7 13.41 -4.83 6.96
CA GLU A 7 13.90 -5.98 6.20
C GLU A 7 13.20 -6.11 4.83
N THR A 8 11.87 -6.00 4.78
CA THR A 8 11.12 -6.08 3.51
C THR A 8 11.48 -4.93 2.56
N LEU A 9 11.75 -3.73 3.09
CA LEU A 9 12.16 -2.59 2.27
C LEU A 9 13.61 -2.74 1.74
N VAL A 10 14.51 -3.35 2.51
CA VAL A 10 15.84 -3.73 2.04
C VAL A 10 15.74 -4.73 0.89
N GLU A 11 14.86 -5.73 1.02
CA GLU A 11 14.65 -6.73 -0.02
C GLU A 11 13.99 -6.10 -1.28
N ALA A 12 13.00 -5.23 -1.11
CA ALA A 12 12.41 -4.48 -2.22
C ALA A 12 13.46 -3.66 -3.00
N TYR A 13 14.38 -3.01 -2.28
CA TYR A 13 15.49 -2.30 -2.90
C TYR A 13 16.43 -3.22 -3.67
N ARG A 14 16.80 -4.38 -3.09
CA ARG A 14 17.65 -5.39 -3.76
C ARG A 14 17.03 -5.94 -5.04
N ARG A 15 15.71 -6.04 -5.09
CA ARG A 15 14.96 -6.50 -6.27
C ARG A 15 14.70 -5.40 -7.30
N ASN A 16 15.14 -4.17 -7.04
CA ASN A 16 14.86 -2.99 -7.88
C ASN A 16 13.35 -2.68 -8.00
N TRP A 17 12.58 -2.98 -6.95
CA TRP A 17 11.16 -2.62 -6.87
C TRP A 17 10.94 -1.23 -6.29
N ILE A 18 11.99 -0.64 -5.73
CA ILE A 18 12.04 0.75 -5.30
C ILE A 18 13.44 1.32 -5.57
N THR A 19 13.52 2.63 -5.74
CA THR A 19 14.78 3.36 -5.63
C THR A 19 15.07 3.68 -4.14
N SER A 20 16.16 4.37 -3.88
CA SER A 20 16.60 4.60 -2.49
C SER A 20 15.55 5.23 -1.58
N ARG A 21 14.63 6.05 -2.12
CA ARG A 21 13.69 6.86 -1.32
C ARG A 21 12.22 6.59 -1.60
N ASP A 22 11.94 5.80 -2.61
CA ASP A 22 10.58 5.46 -3.01
C ASP A 22 10.00 4.34 -2.15
N GLY A 23 8.71 4.09 -2.36
CA GLY A 23 7.96 3.11 -1.60
C GLY A 23 7.70 3.53 -0.16
N ASN A 24 6.66 3.02 0.41
CA ASN A 24 6.26 3.29 1.79
C ASN A 24 5.44 2.15 2.36
N VAL A 25 5.49 2.03 3.67
CA VAL A 25 4.79 0.97 4.41
C VAL A 25 4.18 1.55 5.67
N SER A 26 2.96 1.13 5.98
CA SER A 26 2.35 1.40 7.27
C SER A 26 1.87 0.13 7.96
N ILE A 27 1.76 0.21 9.28
CA ILE A 27 1.28 -0.88 10.12
C ILE A 27 0.42 -0.35 11.26
N ARG A 28 -0.72 -1.00 11.50
CA ARG A 28 -1.59 -0.78 12.65
C ARG A 28 -1.94 -2.10 13.32
N HIS A 29 -1.97 -2.09 14.65
CA HIS A 29 -2.63 -3.11 15.46
C HIS A 29 -4.09 -2.68 15.73
N HIS A 30 -5.00 -3.63 15.72
CA HIS A 30 -6.44 -3.37 15.87
C HIS A 30 -6.79 -2.62 17.15
N ASP A 31 -6.12 -2.95 18.26
CA ASP A 31 -6.34 -2.36 19.59
C ASP A 31 -5.75 -0.94 19.76
N ARG A 32 -5.11 -0.40 18.71
CA ARG A 32 -4.43 0.90 18.78
C ARG A 32 -5.24 2.00 18.08
N ASP A 33 -5.17 3.19 18.67
CA ASP A 33 -5.72 4.44 18.13
C ASP A 33 -4.74 5.16 17.18
N HIS A 34 -3.70 4.45 16.72
CA HIS A 34 -2.66 4.97 15.86
C HIS A 34 -2.06 3.89 14.97
N PHE A 35 -1.40 4.32 13.91
CA PHE A 35 -0.57 3.47 13.07
C PHE A 35 0.83 4.06 12.91
N TYR A 36 1.78 3.23 12.51
CA TYR A 36 3.12 3.66 12.15
C TYR A 36 3.27 3.67 10.63
N ILE A 37 3.99 4.67 10.11
CA ILE A 37 4.30 4.80 8.68
C ILE A 37 5.75 5.18 8.48
N THR A 38 6.34 4.72 7.38
CA THR A 38 7.69 5.11 6.96
C THR A 38 7.78 6.61 6.74
N PRO A 39 8.93 7.24 7.09
CA PRO A 39 9.15 8.66 6.85
C PRO A 39 9.41 8.97 5.37
N SER A 40 9.15 10.21 4.98
CA SER A 40 9.50 10.77 3.68
C SER A 40 10.99 11.08 3.59
N GLY A 41 11.59 10.89 2.41
CA GLY A 41 12.94 11.34 2.10
C GLY A 41 14.09 10.53 2.72
N VAL A 42 13.80 9.48 3.51
CA VAL A 42 14.79 8.59 4.11
C VAL A 42 15.12 7.44 3.15
N ARG A 43 16.39 7.04 3.12
CA ARG A 43 16.83 5.87 2.36
C ARG A 43 16.25 4.60 2.95
N LYS A 44 15.48 3.85 2.18
CA LYS A 44 14.76 2.66 2.64
C LYS A 44 15.69 1.51 3.06
N GLN A 45 16.85 1.38 2.40
CA GLN A 45 17.82 0.34 2.74
C GLN A 45 18.58 0.57 4.06
N THR A 46 18.47 1.76 4.65
CA THR A 46 19.09 2.10 5.96
C THR A 46 18.08 2.60 6.98
N LEU A 47 16.78 2.45 6.70
CA LEU A 47 15.70 2.85 7.60
C LEU A 47 15.79 2.06 8.91
N GLN A 48 15.62 2.77 10.02
CA GLN A 48 15.62 2.20 11.37
C GLN A 48 14.21 2.28 11.99
N PRO A 49 13.83 1.37 12.89
CA PRO A 49 12.53 1.34 13.54
C PRO A 49 12.13 2.64 14.26
N ASP A 50 13.10 3.34 14.86
CA ASP A 50 12.91 4.59 15.58
C ASP A 50 12.62 5.80 14.68
N GLN A 51 12.78 5.64 13.36
CA GLN A 51 12.50 6.68 12.36
C GLN A 51 11.04 6.67 11.88
N PHE A 52 10.27 5.62 12.18
CA PHE A 52 8.86 5.56 11.79
C PHE A 52 8.05 6.67 12.45
N LYS A 53 7.04 7.14 11.75
CA LYS A 53 6.11 8.15 12.25
C LYS A 53 4.86 7.51 12.81
N LYS A 54 4.50 7.90 14.03
CA LYS A 54 3.26 7.50 14.69
C LYS A 54 2.17 8.48 14.30
N ILE A 55 1.12 7.99 13.64
CA ILE A 55 -0.03 8.79 13.20
C ILE A 55 -1.24 8.43 14.06
N SER A 56 -1.80 9.43 14.74
CA SER A 56 -3.02 9.25 15.52
C SER A 56 -4.24 9.08 14.61
N ILE A 57 -5.14 8.18 14.99
CA ILE A 57 -6.43 7.98 14.33
C ILE A 57 -7.48 8.64 15.21
N ASP A 58 -7.77 9.90 14.94
CA ASP A 58 -8.86 10.61 15.61
C ASP A 58 -10.19 10.23 14.97
N LYS A 59 -10.99 9.45 15.72
CA LYS A 59 -12.33 9.05 15.29
C LYS A 59 -13.32 10.21 15.29
N SER A 60 -12.98 11.36 15.88
CA SER A 60 -13.80 12.57 15.83
C SER A 60 -13.70 13.30 14.49
N ILE A 61 -12.69 13.02 13.68
CA ILE A 61 -12.59 13.49 12.31
C ILE A 61 -13.57 12.67 11.46
N HIS A 62 -14.83 13.05 11.47
CA HIS A 62 -15.87 12.44 10.66
C HIS A 62 -15.65 12.77 9.18
N SER A 63 -15.10 11.83 8.45
CA SER A 63 -15.29 11.78 7.01
C SER A 63 -16.48 10.85 6.75
N GLY A 64 -17.52 11.35 6.12
CA GLY A 64 -18.58 10.48 5.62
C GLY A 64 -18.00 9.52 4.59
N PHE A 65 -18.02 8.23 4.87
CA PHE A 65 -17.91 7.21 3.85
C PHE A 65 -19.18 7.27 3.00
N GLY A 66 -19.04 7.36 1.73
CA GLY A 66 -20.15 7.45 0.79
C GLY A 66 -20.05 8.72 -0.05
N THR A 67 -19.35 8.67 -1.19
CA THR A 67 -19.25 9.71 -2.23
C THR A 67 -18.73 11.09 -1.77
N ALA A 68 -18.32 11.26 -0.53
CA ALA A 68 -17.73 12.47 -0.03
C ALA A 68 -16.21 12.37 -0.05
N THR A 69 -15.58 13.25 -0.79
CA THR A 69 -14.17 13.61 -0.69
C THR A 69 -13.74 13.63 0.77
N PHE A 70 -12.66 12.93 1.10
CA PHE A 70 -12.03 13.00 2.41
C PHE A 70 -11.55 14.44 2.64
N ASN A 71 -12.36 15.25 3.33
CA ASN A 71 -12.07 16.66 3.62
C ASN A 71 -11.21 16.80 4.90
N TYR A 72 -10.13 16.02 5.04
CA TYR A 72 -9.13 16.33 6.06
C TYR A 72 -7.83 16.77 5.37
N SER A 73 -7.27 17.84 5.87
CA SER A 73 -5.90 18.17 5.53
C SER A 73 -4.99 17.18 6.23
N TRP A 74 -4.25 16.36 5.48
CA TRP A 74 -3.20 15.50 6.05
C TRP A 74 -2.19 16.29 6.91
N ARG A 75 -2.18 17.63 6.78
CA ARG A 75 -1.37 18.55 7.59
C ARG A 75 -1.89 18.70 9.02
N ASP A 76 -3.17 18.37 9.25
CA ASP A 76 -3.82 18.46 10.55
C ASP A 76 -3.77 17.13 11.31
N LEU A 77 -3.26 16.06 10.69
CA LEU A 77 -3.05 14.77 11.36
C LEU A 77 -1.96 14.94 12.43
N ALA A 78 -2.36 14.76 13.67
CA ALA A 78 -1.42 14.77 14.80
C ALA A 78 -0.46 13.59 14.66
N TYR A 79 0.82 13.88 14.50
CA TYR A 79 1.88 12.88 14.59
C TYR A 79 2.84 13.22 15.71
N THR A 80 3.23 12.21 16.47
CA THR A 80 4.25 12.35 17.51
C THR A 80 5.62 12.11 16.89
N ASP A 81 6.48 13.05 17.08
CA ASP A 81 7.83 13.06 16.53
C ASP A 81 8.75 12.27 17.48
N ILE A 82 9.17 11.08 17.09
CA ILE A 82 10.26 10.37 17.77
C ILE A 82 11.61 10.90 17.26
N SER A 83 11.64 11.41 16.03
CA SER A 83 12.80 12.10 15.43
C SER A 83 12.35 13.45 14.89
N ALA A 84 12.72 14.51 15.56
CA ALA A 84 12.20 15.88 15.41
C ALA A 84 12.19 16.49 14.00
N ASN A 85 12.84 15.87 13.00
CA ASN A 85 13.03 16.46 11.68
C ASN A 85 12.46 15.64 10.51
N LEU A 86 11.84 14.48 10.75
CA LEU A 86 11.32 13.63 9.68
C LEU A 86 9.80 13.82 9.53
N LYS A 87 9.34 14.00 8.30
CA LYS A 87 7.92 14.04 7.95
C LYS A 87 7.43 12.63 7.60
N PRO A 88 6.15 12.29 7.82
CA PRO A 88 5.57 11.05 7.31
C PRO A 88 5.63 11.02 5.78
N SER A 89 5.44 9.81 5.19
CA SER A 89 5.31 9.66 3.73
C SER A 89 4.27 10.62 3.16
N GLY A 90 4.53 11.16 1.97
CA GLY A 90 3.57 12.00 1.25
C GLY A 90 2.27 11.26 0.88
N GLU A 91 2.30 9.93 0.82
CA GLU A 91 1.13 9.09 0.51
C GLU A 91 0.30 8.74 1.75
N ILE A 92 0.44 9.51 2.82
CA ILE A 92 -0.36 9.35 4.03
C ILE A 92 -1.88 9.30 3.79
N PRO A 93 -2.49 10.01 2.81
CA PRO A 93 -3.93 9.89 2.55
C PRO A 93 -4.36 8.46 2.20
N LEU A 94 -3.59 7.78 1.34
CA LEU A 94 -3.82 6.38 0.98
C LEU A 94 -3.74 5.46 2.21
N HIS A 95 -2.66 5.59 2.98
CA HIS A 95 -2.46 4.76 4.17
C HIS A 95 -3.47 5.05 5.26
N PHE A 96 -3.83 6.32 5.49
CA PHE A 96 -4.77 6.71 6.51
C PHE A 96 -6.15 6.10 6.28
N GLY A 97 -6.68 6.17 5.06
CA GLY A 97 -7.97 5.56 4.73
C GLY A 97 -7.98 4.06 4.98
N LEU A 98 -6.91 3.35 4.58
CA LEU A 98 -6.77 1.91 4.78
C LEU A 98 -6.53 1.51 6.25
N GLN A 99 -5.95 2.40 7.06
CA GLN A 99 -5.64 2.11 8.47
C GLN A 99 -6.71 2.64 9.45
N ARG A 100 -7.56 3.57 9.04
CA ARG A 100 -8.51 4.24 9.92
C ARG A 100 -9.52 3.28 10.55
N GLU A 101 -10.16 2.46 9.73
CA GLU A 101 -11.05 1.42 10.19
C GLU A 101 -10.47 0.05 9.85
N MET A 102 -10.49 -0.84 10.81
CA MET A 102 -10.10 -2.24 10.61
C MET A 102 -11.32 -3.12 10.83
N GLY A 103 -11.68 -3.90 9.80
CA GLY A 103 -12.86 -4.76 9.83
C GLY A 103 -12.90 -5.68 11.05
N GLN A 104 -14.09 -6.01 11.51
CA GLN A 104 -14.31 -6.84 12.69
C GLN A 104 -13.89 -8.31 12.51
N HIS A 105 -13.57 -8.73 11.29
CA HIS A 105 -13.21 -10.11 11.00
C HIS A 105 -11.70 -10.28 10.94
N GLY A 106 -11.12 -10.52 12.10
CA GLY A 106 -10.05 -11.50 12.25
C GLY A 106 -8.63 -11.05 12.05
N THR A 107 -8.30 -9.78 11.87
CA THR A 107 -6.88 -9.40 11.81
C THR A 107 -6.54 -8.40 12.92
N ASP A 108 -5.73 -8.87 13.89
CA ASP A 108 -5.20 -8.00 14.95
C ASP A 108 -4.21 -6.94 14.40
N VAL A 109 -3.79 -7.10 13.15
CA VAL A 109 -2.78 -6.26 12.49
C VAL A 109 -3.14 -6.04 11.03
N ARG A 110 -2.96 -4.82 10.54
CA ARG A 110 -2.99 -4.49 9.12
C ARG A 110 -1.68 -3.84 8.70
N VAL A 111 -1.06 -4.39 7.67
CA VAL A 111 0.09 -3.83 6.98
C VAL A 111 -0.32 -3.40 5.59
N VAL A 112 0.06 -2.18 5.19
CA VAL A 112 -0.13 -1.64 3.84
C VAL A 112 1.25 -1.37 3.26
N VAL A 113 1.56 -1.99 2.13
CA VAL A 113 2.86 -1.89 1.44
C VAL A 113 2.64 -1.29 0.07
N HIS A 114 3.28 -0.14 -0.20
CA HIS A 114 3.32 0.47 -1.53
C HIS A 114 4.75 0.41 -2.09
N LEU A 115 4.89 -0.27 -3.25
CA LEU A 115 6.16 -0.44 -3.97
C LEU A 115 5.95 -0.22 -5.48
N HIS A 116 7.06 -0.09 -6.23
CA HIS A 116 7.08 0.13 -7.68
C HIS A 116 7.71 -1.06 -8.43
N PRO A 117 7.15 -2.28 -8.35
CA PRO A 117 7.73 -3.46 -8.99
C PRO A 117 7.75 -3.30 -10.51
N THR A 118 8.91 -3.56 -11.10
CA THR A 118 9.24 -3.20 -12.49
C THR A 118 8.28 -3.83 -13.51
N TYR A 119 8.01 -5.12 -13.37
CA TYR A 119 7.18 -5.83 -14.34
C TYR A 119 5.69 -5.59 -14.14
N CYS A 120 5.23 -5.33 -12.91
CA CYS A 120 3.85 -4.88 -12.70
C CYS A 120 3.61 -3.52 -13.36
N VAL A 121 4.53 -2.56 -13.17
CA VAL A 121 4.42 -1.24 -13.79
C VAL A 121 4.50 -1.36 -15.31
N ALA A 122 5.44 -2.16 -15.85
CA ALA A 122 5.58 -2.39 -17.28
C ALA A 122 4.33 -3.07 -17.87
N ALA A 123 3.75 -4.06 -17.21
CA ALA A 123 2.52 -4.71 -17.66
C ALA A 123 1.36 -3.73 -17.79
N MET A 124 1.14 -2.90 -16.77
CA MET A 124 0.11 -1.86 -16.81
C MET A 124 0.39 -0.81 -17.89
N HIS A 125 1.66 -0.48 -18.15
CA HIS A 125 2.04 0.43 -19.23
C HIS A 125 1.74 -0.17 -20.61
N CYS A 126 1.86 -1.49 -20.76
CA CYS A 126 1.44 -2.22 -21.96
C CYS A 126 -0.10 -2.42 -22.05
N GLY A 127 -0.87 -1.83 -21.15
CA GLY A 127 -2.33 -1.92 -21.16
C GLY A 127 -2.91 -3.18 -20.51
N ILE A 128 -2.09 -3.97 -19.81
CA ILE A 128 -2.56 -5.19 -19.13
C ILE A 128 -3.33 -4.80 -17.86
N GLU A 129 -4.55 -5.32 -17.76
CA GLU A 129 -5.34 -5.28 -16.53
C GLU A 129 -4.84 -6.41 -15.60
N LEU A 130 -4.18 -6.04 -14.47
CA LEU A 130 -3.52 -7.02 -13.60
C LEU A 130 -4.48 -8.05 -13.01
N SER A 131 -5.71 -7.66 -12.71
CA SER A 131 -6.74 -8.58 -12.20
C SER A 131 -7.08 -9.68 -13.19
N SER A 132 -6.96 -9.43 -14.49
CA SER A 132 -7.24 -10.43 -15.53
C SER A 132 -6.24 -11.60 -15.54
N LEU A 133 -5.04 -11.39 -15.01
CA LEU A 133 -4.00 -12.41 -14.95
C LEU A 133 -4.40 -13.60 -14.07
N ALA A 134 -5.25 -13.37 -13.07
CA ALA A 134 -5.76 -14.44 -12.21
C ALA A 134 -6.52 -15.54 -12.98
N ASN A 135 -7.09 -15.23 -14.16
CA ASN A 135 -7.81 -16.18 -14.98
C ASN A 135 -6.90 -17.25 -15.61
N ASN A 136 -5.62 -16.90 -15.81
CA ASN A 136 -4.67 -17.75 -16.53
C ASN A 136 -3.57 -18.34 -15.61
N PHE A 137 -3.46 -17.83 -14.38
CA PHE A 137 -2.42 -18.23 -13.45
C PHE A 137 -3.03 -18.69 -12.12
N PRO A 138 -3.21 -20.02 -11.93
CA PRO A 138 -3.83 -20.57 -10.71
C PRO A 138 -3.13 -20.19 -9.40
N GLU A 139 -1.82 -20.01 -9.43
CA GLU A 139 -1.03 -19.54 -8.30
C GLU A 139 -1.51 -18.17 -7.82
N LEU A 140 -1.83 -17.26 -8.75
CA LEU A 140 -2.33 -15.93 -8.43
C LEU A 140 -3.73 -16.02 -7.84
N SER A 141 -4.68 -16.67 -8.53
CA SER A 141 -6.07 -16.77 -8.08
C SER A 141 -6.22 -17.49 -6.72
N ARG A 142 -5.29 -18.39 -6.39
CA ARG A 142 -5.33 -19.17 -5.15
C ARG A 142 -4.85 -18.37 -3.93
N TYR A 143 -3.88 -17.46 -4.10
CA TYR A 143 -3.17 -16.85 -2.97
C TYR A 143 -3.23 -15.33 -2.93
N THR A 144 -3.73 -14.68 -3.99
CA THR A 144 -3.74 -13.22 -4.10
C THR A 144 -4.97 -12.75 -4.86
N ARG A 145 -5.82 -12.01 -4.19
CA ARG A 145 -6.97 -11.34 -4.81
C ARG A 145 -6.52 -10.02 -5.39
N VAL A 146 -6.48 -9.92 -6.71
CA VAL A 146 -5.99 -8.74 -7.42
C VAL A 146 -7.18 -7.86 -7.81
N ALA A 147 -7.19 -6.62 -7.33
CA ALA A 147 -8.19 -5.62 -7.70
C ALA A 147 -8.00 -5.11 -9.13
N PRO A 148 -9.06 -4.57 -9.78
CA PRO A 148 -8.92 -3.83 -11.01
C PRO A 148 -7.96 -2.63 -10.87
N ASN A 149 -7.15 -2.36 -11.91
CA ASN A 149 -6.17 -1.29 -11.87
C ASN A 149 -6.80 0.09 -11.61
N VAL A 150 -6.10 0.93 -10.87
CA VAL A 150 -6.31 2.38 -10.84
C VAL A 150 -5.69 2.98 -12.09
N GLY A 151 -6.38 3.94 -12.71
CA GLY A 151 -5.91 4.65 -13.91
C GLY A 151 -4.77 5.64 -13.62
N ASP A 152 -4.53 6.52 -14.60
CA ASP A 152 -3.54 7.60 -14.45
C ASP A 152 -4.08 8.67 -13.50
N VAL A 153 -3.57 8.69 -12.27
CA VAL A 153 -3.91 9.66 -11.22
C VAL A 153 -2.64 10.23 -10.64
N ALA A 154 -2.67 11.52 -10.31
CA ALA A 154 -1.50 12.19 -9.75
C ALA A 154 -1.04 11.52 -8.43
N PRO A 155 0.25 11.22 -8.27
CA PRO A 155 0.77 10.66 -7.01
C PRO A 155 0.57 11.64 -5.84
N ILE A 156 0.53 11.11 -4.62
CA ILE A 156 0.38 11.91 -3.39
C ILE A 156 -0.95 12.72 -3.34
N SER A 157 -1.93 12.34 -4.14
CA SER A 157 -3.23 13.01 -4.19
C SER A 157 -4.28 12.29 -3.36
N GLN A 158 -5.31 13.02 -2.94
CA GLN A 158 -6.50 12.44 -2.33
C GLN A 158 -7.25 11.57 -3.35
N GLU A 159 -7.30 12.00 -4.61
CA GLU A 159 -7.92 11.23 -5.69
C GLU A 159 -7.29 9.84 -5.84
N LEU A 160 -5.96 9.74 -5.78
CA LEU A 160 -5.27 8.45 -5.79
C LEU A 160 -5.70 7.56 -4.62
N ALA A 161 -5.77 8.12 -3.42
CA ALA A 161 -6.22 7.40 -2.24
C ALA A 161 -7.66 6.89 -2.42
N ASP A 162 -8.58 7.75 -2.85
CA ASP A 162 -9.98 7.42 -3.07
C ASP A 162 -10.16 6.32 -4.14
N GLN A 163 -9.43 6.42 -5.24
CA GLN A 163 -9.44 5.41 -6.29
C GLN A 163 -8.90 4.05 -5.80
N CYS A 164 -7.82 4.05 -5.04
CA CYS A 164 -7.29 2.81 -4.45
C CYS A 164 -8.28 2.19 -3.46
N HIS A 165 -8.90 2.98 -2.58
CA HIS A 165 -9.90 2.51 -1.63
C HIS A 165 -11.11 1.91 -2.35
N TYR A 166 -11.59 2.59 -3.39
CA TYR A 166 -12.69 2.11 -4.22
C TYR A 166 -12.37 0.78 -4.93
N ARG A 167 -11.18 0.67 -5.55
CA ARG A 167 -10.75 -0.55 -6.24
C ARG A 167 -10.50 -1.72 -5.30
N LEU A 168 -10.04 -1.46 -4.09
CA LEU A 168 -9.87 -2.46 -3.03
C LEU A 168 -11.19 -2.86 -2.37
N GLU A 169 -12.28 -2.18 -2.72
CA GLU A 169 -13.61 -2.35 -2.12
C GLU A 169 -13.56 -2.21 -0.58
N LEU A 170 -12.89 -1.13 -0.14
CA LEU A 170 -12.88 -0.76 1.27
C LEU A 170 -14.29 -0.32 1.70
N ASP A 171 -14.89 -1.05 2.64
CA ASP A 171 -16.19 -0.70 3.21
C ASP A 171 -16.10 0.21 4.44
N ASP A 172 -17.25 0.71 4.92
CA ASP A 172 -17.37 1.58 6.09
C ASP A 172 -16.90 0.92 7.39
N ARG A 173 -16.80 -0.40 7.41
CA ARG A 173 -16.31 -1.19 8.54
C ARG A 173 -14.82 -1.49 8.44
N GLY A 174 -14.19 -1.06 7.35
CA GLY A 174 -12.78 -1.30 7.09
C GLY A 174 -12.47 -2.70 6.55
N ASN A 175 -13.45 -3.44 6.03
CA ASN A 175 -13.18 -4.68 5.31
C ASN A 175 -12.68 -4.36 3.91
N ILE A 176 -11.82 -5.23 3.38
CA ILE A 176 -11.18 -5.09 2.08
C ILE A 176 -11.39 -6.39 1.30
N ALA A 177 -11.88 -6.27 0.06
CA ALA A 177 -12.16 -7.46 -0.77
C ALA A 177 -10.91 -8.00 -1.46
N TYR A 178 -9.90 -7.16 -1.72
CA TYR A 178 -8.71 -7.52 -2.49
C TYR A 178 -7.43 -7.33 -1.68
N ASP A 179 -6.40 -8.10 -2.01
CA ASP A 179 -5.11 -8.09 -1.32
C ASP A 179 -4.11 -7.12 -1.96
N ILE A 180 -4.31 -6.79 -3.25
CA ILE A 180 -3.41 -5.93 -4.02
C ILE A 180 -4.15 -5.17 -5.12
N VAL A 181 -3.74 -3.91 -5.36
CA VAL A 181 -4.22 -3.07 -6.46
C VAL A 181 -3.04 -2.48 -7.22
N GLY A 182 -3.11 -2.49 -8.56
CA GLY A 182 -2.17 -1.79 -9.44
C GLY A 182 -2.54 -0.33 -9.64
N ILE A 183 -1.54 0.54 -9.72
CA ILE A 183 -1.67 1.96 -10.05
C ILE A 183 -0.90 2.19 -11.33
N LYS A 184 -1.60 2.46 -12.43
CA LYS A 184 -1.02 2.61 -13.76
C LYS A 184 0.06 3.70 -13.76
N GLY A 185 1.24 3.37 -14.35
CA GLY A 185 2.37 4.30 -14.42
C GLY A 185 3.05 4.62 -13.09
N HIS A 186 2.67 3.96 -11.97
CA HIS A 186 3.21 4.28 -10.66
C HIS A 186 3.73 3.04 -9.91
N GLY A 187 2.85 2.13 -9.50
CA GLY A 187 3.25 0.99 -8.68
C GLY A 187 2.08 0.11 -8.28
N VAL A 188 2.20 -0.52 -7.12
CA VAL A 188 1.14 -1.36 -6.53
C VAL A 188 0.99 -1.08 -5.05
N VAL A 189 -0.20 -1.34 -4.51
CA VAL A 189 -0.50 -1.31 -3.07
C VAL A 189 -0.98 -2.69 -2.66
N ALA A 190 -0.28 -3.31 -1.71
CA ALA A 190 -0.65 -4.61 -1.16
C ALA A 190 -0.96 -4.52 0.34
N ILE A 191 -1.88 -5.37 0.80
CA ILE A 191 -2.40 -5.35 2.16
C ILE A 191 -2.46 -6.76 2.71
N ASP A 192 -1.93 -6.98 3.91
CA ASP A 192 -2.06 -8.24 4.64
C ASP A 192 -1.83 -7.99 6.14
N THR A 193 -1.72 -9.05 6.91
CA THR A 193 -1.52 -9.05 8.37
C THR A 193 -0.05 -8.99 8.79
N SER A 194 0.87 -9.19 7.87
CA SER A 194 2.30 -9.06 8.13
C SER A 194 3.05 -8.43 6.96
N PRO A 195 4.23 -7.80 7.22
CA PRO A 195 5.03 -7.18 6.16
C PRO A 195 5.42 -8.17 5.05
N TRP A 196 5.87 -9.38 5.41
CA TRP A 196 6.26 -10.38 4.43
C TRP A 196 5.09 -10.91 3.62
N ARG A 197 3.92 -11.13 4.21
CA ARG A 197 2.74 -11.58 3.46
C ARG A 197 2.27 -10.54 2.46
N ALA A 198 2.23 -9.26 2.85
CA ALA A 198 1.92 -8.18 1.91
C ALA A 198 2.98 -8.09 0.79
N PHE A 199 4.26 -8.28 1.12
CA PHE A 199 5.35 -8.35 0.13
C PHE A 199 5.19 -9.54 -0.83
N GLU A 200 4.80 -10.73 -0.33
CA GLU A 200 4.57 -11.93 -1.13
C GLU A 200 3.43 -11.77 -2.15
N HIS A 201 2.40 -10.97 -1.87
CA HIS A 201 1.40 -10.61 -2.88
C HIS A 201 2.04 -9.86 -4.06
N ILE A 202 2.93 -8.92 -3.77
CA ILE A 202 3.66 -8.16 -4.79
C ILE A 202 4.62 -9.10 -5.55
N GLU A 203 5.36 -9.94 -4.84
CA GLU A 203 6.32 -10.88 -5.43
C GLU A 203 5.65 -11.82 -6.43
N ARG A 204 4.50 -12.38 -6.05
CA ARG A 204 3.74 -13.29 -6.92
C ARG A 204 3.25 -12.59 -8.17
N LEU A 205 2.67 -11.40 -8.02
CA LEU A 205 2.15 -10.63 -9.15
C LEU A 205 3.29 -10.17 -10.08
N GLU A 206 4.39 -9.69 -9.53
CA GLU A 206 5.59 -9.28 -10.28
C GLU A 206 6.18 -10.42 -11.07
N HIS A 207 6.27 -11.62 -10.47
CA HIS A 207 6.75 -12.81 -11.16
C HIS A 207 5.87 -13.19 -12.35
N ILE A 208 4.55 -13.14 -12.20
CA ILE A 208 3.59 -13.42 -13.27
C ILE A 208 3.67 -12.36 -14.36
N CYS A 209 3.72 -11.08 -14.02
CA CYS A 209 3.92 -10.01 -14.99
C CYS A 209 5.20 -10.19 -15.81
N LYS A 210 6.29 -10.62 -15.16
CA LYS A 210 7.54 -10.95 -15.84
C LYS A 210 7.36 -12.08 -16.84
N ILE A 211 6.66 -13.16 -16.49
CA ILE A 211 6.38 -14.30 -17.39
C ILE A 211 5.58 -13.79 -18.61
N VAL A 212 4.50 -13.06 -18.38
CA VAL A 212 3.61 -12.55 -19.44
C VAL A 212 4.38 -11.67 -20.42
N LEU A 213 5.10 -10.66 -19.90
CA LEU A 213 5.87 -9.76 -20.75
C LEU A 213 6.99 -10.48 -21.51
N SER A 214 7.66 -11.45 -20.88
CA SER A 214 8.71 -12.24 -21.54
C SER A 214 8.16 -13.18 -22.61
N SER A 215 6.88 -13.56 -22.56
CA SER A 215 6.25 -14.42 -23.57
C SER A 215 5.93 -13.70 -24.87
N GLY A 216 5.88 -12.37 -24.88
CA GLY A 216 5.47 -11.54 -26.02
C GLY A 216 3.99 -11.72 -26.41
N LYS A 217 3.17 -12.31 -25.55
CA LYS A 217 1.74 -12.56 -25.77
C LYS A 217 0.93 -11.69 -24.81
N TYR A 218 0.71 -10.42 -25.17
CA TYR A 218 -0.11 -9.47 -24.41
C TYR A 218 -0.76 -8.43 -25.32
#